data_61f5a9fd79e2e22c2eba0de40f9a3672
#
_entry.id   61f5a9fd79e2e22c2eba0de40f9a3672
#
_cell.length_a   1.000
_cell.length_b   1.000
_cell.length_c   1.000
_cell.angle_alpha   90.00
_cell.angle_beta   90.00
_cell.angle_gamma   90.00
#
_symmetry.space_group_name_H-M   'P 1'
#
loop_
_entity.id
_entity.type
_entity.pdbx_description
1 polymer ?
#
loop_
_entity_poly.entity_id
_entity_poly.type
_entity_poly.pdbx_seq_one_letter_code
_entity_poly.pdbx_strand_id
1 'polypeptide(L)'
;MVGLALKTSTSLVPLEVIALRTNLLQITVRWIFYYLDQSFLLHSKDFPVIQEMGLIQFRAYVFADQSLKPKVLRGACDLIAADRGAETSIIPDATLLRDAIELFHSLDVYASEFEPLFIDDSRSFVKSWAQRESSGDLASYVENSQHLIEREVERCGLFSLNRSTKQKLSELLDEILVTEHEAVLLSENDVLGLMRSGKKAALKQLYSLLSRRNLASKLKSAFGHFIVEEGSNIVFDEKNEADMVVHLLHFKKQLDDTLAESFDRNETLGHTLREAFGQFMNLGKKGESTAGTDNPKTGEMIAKYVDRLLKGGWKMPASQQEGAMADEDAEINRQLDQVLDLFRFVQGKAVFEAFYKNDLARRLLMGRSASDDAEKSMLERLKRGIYSSNPILALLFI
;
A
#
# COMPACT_ATOMS: atom_id res chain seq x y z
N MET A 1 -17.50 -29.51 19.68
CA MET A 1 -18.13 -28.73 18.61
C MET A 1 -19.66 -28.62 18.67
N VAL A 2 -20.34 -29.42 19.47
CA VAL A 2 -21.84 -29.37 19.59
C VAL A 2 -22.32 -28.34 20.63
N GLY A 3 -21.44 -27.85 21.51
CA GLY A 3 -21.81 -26.92 22.59
C GLY A 3 -21.87 -25.43 22.22
N LEU A 4 -21.30 -25.01 21.08
CA LEU A 4 -21.35 -23.61 20.62
C LEU A 4 -22.63 -23.31 19.80
N ALA A 5 -23.15 -24.29 19.08
CA ALA A 5 -24.34 -24.12 18.25
C ALA A 5 -25.64 -23.90 19.07
N LEU A 6 -25.67 -24.36 20.33
CA LEU A 6 -26.86 -24.22 21.20
C LEU A 6 -26.95 -22.89 21.96
N LYS A 7 -25.82 -22.12 22.07
CA LYS A 7 -25.85 -20.80 22.70
C LYS A 7 -26.32 -19.69 21.76
N THR A 8 -26.14 -19.85 20.45
CA THR A 8 -26.58 -18.87 19.43
C THR A 8 -28.11 -18.91 19.20
N SER A 9 -28.77 -20.04 19.43
CA SER A 9 -30.20 -20.16 19.14
C SER A 9 -31.14 -19.42 20.11
N THR A 10 -30.68 -19.08 21.32
CA THR A 10 -31.54 -18.44 22.34
C THR A 10 -31.64 -16.91 22.16
N SER A 11 -30.67 -16.25 21.49
CA SER A 11 -30.70 -14.81 21.20
C SER A 11 -31.34 -14.50 19.83
N LEU A 12 -31.35 -15.46 18.91
CA LEU A 12 -31.90 -15.29 17.55
C LEU A 12 -33.44 -15.31 17.52
N VAL A 13 -34.05 -16.16 18.31
CA VAL A 13 -35.53 -16.32 18.37
C VAL A 13 -36.27 -15.00 18.67
N PRO A 14 -35.82 -14.14 19.60
CA PRO A 14 -36.46 -12.85 19.82
C PRO A 14 -36.36 -11.92 18.61
N LEU A 15 -35.23 -11.89 17.91
CA LEU A 15 -34.99 -11.02 16.77
C LEU A 15 -35.85 -11.41 15.56
N GLU A 16 -35.86 -12.70 15.19
CA GLU A 16 -36.73 -13.23 14.14
C GLU A 16 -38.21 -12.97 14.38
N VAL A 17 -38.68 -13.26 15.59
CA VAL A 17 -40.09 -13.09 15.96
C VAL A 17 -40.49 -11.61 15.91
N ILE A 18 -39.60 -10.71 16.32
CA ILE A 18 -39.91 -9.29 16.35
C ILE A 18 -39.84 -8.69 14.93
N ALA A 19 -38.79 -8.92 14.15
CA ALA A 19 -38.66 -8.38 12.81
C ALA A 19 -39.78 -8.84 11.86
N LEU A 20 -40.04 -10.14 11.81
CA LEU A 20 -41.10 -10.71 10.95
C LEU A 20 -42.49 -10.34 11.40
N ARG A 21 -42.79 -10.44 12.70
CA ARG A 21 -44.16 -10.16 13.20
C ARG A 21 -44.52 -8.69 13.16
N THR A 22 -43.58 -7.79 13.43
CA THR A 22 -43.85 -6.35 13.38
C THR A 22 -44.17 -5.90 11.96
N ASN A 23 -43.40 -6.36 10.99
CA ASN A 23 -43.61 -6.00 9.59
C ASN A 23 -44.97 -6.59 9.07
N LEU A 24 -45.25 -7.85 9.32
CA LEU A 24 -46.53 -8.49 8.92
C LEU A 24 -47.74 -7.86 9.59
N LEU A 25 -47.70 -7.57 10.90
CA LEU A 25 -48.79 -6.92 11.62
C LEU A 25 -49.06 -5.53 11.11
N GLN A 26 -48.03 -4.73 10.88
CA GLN A 26 -48.17 -3.37 10.35
C GLN A 26 -48.81 -3.37 8.96
N ILE A 27 -48.34 -4.25 8.07
CA ILE A 27 -48.90 -4.39 6.73
C ILE A 27 -50.34 -4.81 6.79
N THR A 28 -50.68 -5.78 7.60
CA THR A 28 -52.04 -6.30 7.72
C THR A 28 -53.01 -5.25 8.28
N VAL A 29 -52.61 -4.57 9.36
CA VAL A 29 -53.44 -3.50 9.96
C VAL A 29 -53.65 -2.34 8.97
N ARG A 30 -52.59 -1.93 8.25
CA ARG A 30 -52.71 -0.90 7.23
C ARG A 30 -53.63 -1.27 6.08
N TRP A 31 -53.64 -2.51 5.64
CA TRP A 31 -54.58 -3.01 4.63
C TRP A 31 -56.01 -2.98 5.09
N ILE A 32 -56.29 -3.41 6.35
CA ILE A 32 -57.61 -3.37 6.92
C ILE A 32 -58.17 -1.96 7.02
N PHE A 33 -57.32 -1.01 7.42
CA PHE A 33 -57.72 0.39 7.61
C PHE A 33 -57.27 1.31 6.47
N TYR A 34 -57.05 0.74 5.30
CA TYR A 34 -56.51 1.49 4.14
C TYR A 34 -57.29 2.76 3.81
N TYR A 35 -58.60 2.69 3.85
CA TYR A 35 -59.48 3.84 3.57
C TYR A 35 -59.31 4.96 4.61
N LEU A 36 -59.20 4.60 5.87
CA LEU A 36 -59.00 5.56 6.97
C LEU A 36 -57.61 6.24 6.84
N ASP A 37 -56.58 5.43 6.54
CA ASP A 37 -55.21 5.90 6.38
C ASP A 37 -55.11 6.94 5.22
N GLN A 38 -55.69 6.64 4.07
CA GLN A 38 -55.63 7.50 2.88
C GLN A 38 -56.59 8.68 2.94
N SER A 39 -57.78 8.51 3.44
CA SER A 39 -58.82 9.55 3.33
C SER A 39 -58.81 10.51 4.51
N PHE A 40 -58.36 10.10 5.67
CA PHE A 40 -58.43 10.88 6.89
C PHE A 40 -57.09 11.16 7.50
N LEU A 41 -56.32 10.09 7.82
CA LEU A 41 -55.07 10.24 8.56
C LEU A 41 -53.95 10.94 7.75
N LEU A 42 -53.87 10.68 6.46
CA LEU A 42 -52.87 11.34 5.59
C LEU A 42 -53.04 12.86 5.53
N HIS A 43 -54.27 13.34 5.73
CA HIS A 43 -54.61 14.77 5.70
C HIS A 43 -54.75 15.37 7.10
N SER A 44 -54.71 14.56 8.15
CA SER A 44 -54.80 15.03 9.53
C SER A 44 -53.48 15.59 10.01
N LYS A 45 -53.53 16.74 10.72
CA LYS A 45 -52.37 17.28 11.42
C LYS A 45 -52.26 16.81 12.86
N ASP A 46 -53.32 16.24 13.40
CA ASP A 46 -53.43 15.86 14.83
C ASP A 46 -53.13 14.40 15.09
N PHE A 47 -53.21 13.56 14.06
CA PHE A 47 -53.02 12.12 14.20
C PHE A 47 -51.99 11.59 13.18
N PRO A 48 -51.01 10.78 13.60
CA PRO A 48 -50.06 10.15 12.69
C PRO A 48 -50.75 9.08 11.83
N VAL A 49 -50.16 8.74 10.70
CA VAL A 49 -50.62 7.62 9.87
C VAL A 49 -50.53 6.29 10.65
N ILE A 50 -51.31 5.28 10.26
CA ILE A 50 -51.43 3.99 10.99
C ILE A 50 -50.05 3.34 11.20
N GLN A 51 -49.15 3.41 10.21
CA GLN A 51 -47.83 2.85 10.32
C GLN A 51 -46.98 3.56 11.41
N GLU A 52 -47.01 4.86 11.45
CA GLU A 52 -46.28 5.65 12.44
C GLU A 52 -46.86 5.45 13.84
N MET A 53 -48.20 5.42 13.96
CA MET A 53 -48.88 5.08 15.21
C MET A 53 -48.47 3.69 15.71
N GLY A 54 -48.40 2.70 14.82
CA GLY A 54 -47.97 1.34 15.15
C GLY A 54 -46.54 1.29 15.69
N LEU A 55 -45.60 2.05 15.06
CA LEU A 55 -44.23 2.17 15.54
C LEU A 55 -44.11 2.85 16.91
N ILE A 56 -44.90 3.93 17.13
CA ILE A 56 -44.95 4.62 18.43
C ILE A 56 -45.41 3.68 19.53
N GLN A 57 -46.51 2.93 19.28
CA GLN A 57 -47.05 1.96 20.23
C GLN A 57 -46.06 0.79 20.46
N PHE A 58 -45.49 0.26 19.40
CA PHE A 58 -44.47 -0.80 19.49
C PHE A 58 -43.28 -0.35 20.34
N ARG A 59 -42.77 0.86 20.09
CA ARG A 59 -41.67 1.46 20.88
C ARG A 59 -42.05 1.56 22.36
N ALA A 60 -43.24 2.07 22.66
CA ALA A 60 -43.68 2.33 24.03
C ALA A 60 -44.00 1.04 24.83
N TYR A 61 -44.60 0.03 24.22
CA TYR A 61 -45.11 -1.12 24.94
C TYR A 61 -44.29 -2.41 24.77
N VAL A 62 -43.58 -2.56 23.63
CA VAL A 62 -42.82 -3.78 23.33
C VAL A 62 -41.32 -3.52 23.43
N PHE A 63 -40.85 -2.50 22.80
CA PHE A 63 -39.39 -2.25 22.73
C PHE A 63 -38.84 -1.54 23.99
N ALA A 64 -39.69 -0.89 24.78
CA ALA A 64 -39.31 -0.29 26.05
C ALA A 64 -39.12 -1.31 27.18
N ASP A 65 -39.45 -2.60 26.96
CA ASP A 65 -39.20 -3.66 27.93
C ASP A 65 -37.70 -3.83 28.16
N GLN A 66 -37.29 -3.62 29.43
CA GLN A 66 -35.88 -3.68 29.84
C GLN A 66 -35.24 -5.07 29.65
N SER A 67 -36.05 -6.13 29.55
CA SER A 67 -35.54 -7.49 29.30
C SER A 67 -35.40 -7.84 27.85
N LEU A 68 -36.24 -7.28 26.98
CA LEU A 68 -36.32 -7.62 25.56
C LEU A 68 -35.37 -6.79 24.70
N LYS A 69 -35.36 -5.48 24.92
CA LYS A 69 -34.55 -4.54 24.18
C LYS A 69 -33.04 -4.89 24.12
N PRO A 70 -32.34 -5.15 25.26
CA PRO A 70 -30.93 -5.53 25.23
C PRO A 70 -30.68 -6.84 24.49
N LYS A 71 -31.62 -7.80 24.56
CA LYS A 71 -31.51 -9.10 23.87
C LYS A 71 -31.59 -8.95 22.35
N VAL A 72 -32.46 -8.05 21.86
CA VAL A 72 -32.63 -7.79 20.44
C VAL A 72 -31.41 -7.07 19.86
N LEU A 73 -30.94 -6.02 20.54
CA LEU A 73 -29.73 -5.27 20.13
C LEU A 73 -28.48 -6.16 20.12
N ARG A 74 -28.33 -6.96 21.20
CA ARG A 74 -27.19 -7.89 21.29
C ARG A 74 -27.28 -9.03 20.30
N GLY A 75 -28.48 -9.54 20.02
CA GLY A 75 -28.70 -10.56 19.00
C GLY A 75 -28.29 -10.14 17.61
N ALA A 76 -28.47 -8.85 17.25
CA ALA A 76 -27.97 -8.31 16.00
C ALA A 76 -26.43 -8.27 15.98
N CYS A 77 -25.77 -7.87 17.07
CA CYS A 77 -24.32 -7.91 17.19
C CYS A 77 -23.78 -9.35 17.16
N ASP A 78 -24.46 -10.29 17.81
CA ASP A 78 -24.09 -11.72 17.80
C ASP A 78 -24.16 -12.33 16.40
N LEU A 79 -25.13 -11.93 15.57
CA LEU A 79 -25.19 -12.34 14.16
C LEU A 79 -24.00 -11.83 13.36
N ILE A 80 -23.62 -10.58 13.56
CA ILE A 80 -22.43 -10.00 12.91
C ILE A 80 -21.16 -10.72 13.39
N ALA A 81 -21.07 -11.03 14.68
CA ALA A 81 -19.94 -11.77 15.24
C ALA A 81 -19.86 -13.21 14.68
N ALA A 82 -20.99 -13.87 14.49
CA ALA A 82 -21.07 -15.19 13.87
C ALA A 82 -20.61 -15.16 12.42
N ASP A 83 -20.98 -14.13 11.66
CA ASP A 83 -20.51 -13.92 10.28
C ASP A 83 -18.98 -13.68 10.22
N ARG A 84 -18.43 -12.94 11.16
CA ARG A 84 -16.97 -12.73 11.26
C ARG A 84 -16.21 -14.03 11.50
N GLY A 85 -16.82 -15.00 12.19
CA GLY A 85 -16.25 -16.32 12.48
C GLY A 85 -16.44 -17.36 11.38
N ALA A 86 -17.31 -17.12 10.41
CA ALA A 86 -17.58 -18.05 9.31
C ALA A 86 -16.53 -17.95 8.22
N GLU A 87 -15.90 -19.06 7.85
CA GLU A 87 -14.95 -19.14 6.74
C GLU A 87 -15.63 -19.00 5.36
N THR A 88 -16.91 -19.23 5.27
CA THR A 88 -17.71 -19.11 4.04
C THR A 88 -18.79 -18.06 4.20
N SER A 89 -18.86 -17.11 3.26
CA SER A 89 -19.81 -15.97 3.22
C SER A 89 -21.28 -16.37 3.00
N ILE A 90 -21.73 -17.48 3.50
CA ILE A 90 -23.15 -17.85 3.46
C ILE A 90 -23.71 -17.55 4.83
N ILE A 91 -24.19 -16.31 4.97
CA ILE A 91 -24.94 -15.91 6.15
C ILE A 91 -26.36 -16.48 5.97
N PRO A 92 -26.80 -17.43 6.79
CA PRO A 92 -28.19 -17.93 6.72
C PRO A 92 -29.22 -16.82 6.90
N ASP A 93 -28.87 -15.72 7.57
CA ASP A 93 -29.80 -14.71 8.08
C ASP A 93 -29.42 -13.24 7.70
N ALA A 94 -28.76 -13.00 6.56
CA ALA A 94 -28.44 -11.63 6.11
C ALA A 94 -29.70 -10.75 5.92
N THR A 95 -30.81 -11.37 5.52
CA THR A 95 -32.12 -10.70 5.39
C THR A 95 -32.68 -10.30 6.76
N LEU A 96 -32.59 -11.20 7.73
CA LEU A 96 -33.05 -10.95 9.11
C LEU A 96 -32.26 -9.76 9.73
N LEU A 97 -30.94 -9.73 9.56
CA LEU A 97 -30.12 -8.64 10.10
C LEU A 97 -30.46 -7.30 9.43
N ARG A 98 -30.68 -7.31 8.11
CA ARG A 98 -31.10 -6.10 7.38
C ARG A 98 -32.45 -5.58 7.87
N ASP A 99 -33.44 -6.51 8.01
CA ASP A 99 -34.77 -6.16 8.50
C ASP A 99 -34.70 -5.62 9.94
N ALA A 100 -33.83 -6.19 10.77
CA ALA A 100 -33.64 -5.71 12.15
C ALA A 100 -33.02 -4.31 12.18
N ILE A 101 -32.05 -4.01 11.30
CA ILE A 101 -31.43 -2.68 11.19
C ILE A 101 -32.44 -1.65 10.69
N GLU A 102 -33.28 -2.02 9.71
CA GLU A 102 -34.38 -1.17 9.24
C GLU A 102 -35.38 -0.87 10.34
N LEU A 103 -35.71 -1.88 11.15
CA LEU A 103 -36.54 -1.68 12.35
C LEU A 103 -35.88 -0.74 13.36
N PHE A 104 -34.56 -0.86 13.62
CA PHE A 104 -33.87 0.05 14.52
C PHE A 104 -33.87 1.51 14.03
N HIS A 105 -33.79 1.72 12.71
CA HIS A 105 -34.00 3.04 12.12
C HIS A 105 -35.42 3.56 12.33
N SER A 106 -36.41 2.73 12.06
CA SER A 106 -37.82 3.07 12.22
C SER A 106 -38.20 3.39 13.69
N LEU A 107 -37.52 2.74 14.64
CA LEU A 107 -37.71 2.99 16.07
C LEU A 107 -36.85 4.12 16.64
N ASP A 108 -36.01 4.75 15.80
CA ASP A 108 -35.05 5.82 16.20
C ASP A 108 -34.08 5.40 17.33
N VAL A 109 -33.71 4.13 17.36
CA VAL A 109 -32.76 3.57 18.35
C VAL A 109 -31.42 3.18 17.72
N TYR A 110 -31.32 3.28 16.40
CA TYR A 110 -30.10 2.90 15.67
C TYR A 110 -28.89 3.69 16.14
N ALA A 111 -28.93 5.02 16.07
CA ALA A 111 -27.79 5.89 16.37
C ALA A 111 -27.51 5.99 17.88
N SER A 112 -28.55 5.90 18.72
CA SER A 112 -28.42 6.09 20.17
C SER A 112 -27.99 4.83 20.91
N GLU A 113 -28.35 3.64 20.40
CA GLU A 113 -28.18 2.40 21.16
C GLU A 113 -27.47 1.28 20.38
N PHE A 114 -27.87 1.01 19.12
CA PHE A 114 -27.26 -0.06 18.34
C PHE A 114 -25.84 0.32 17.87
N GLU A 115 -25.66 1.50 17.28
CA GLU A 115 -24.37 1.92 16.71
C GLU A 115 -23.24 1.92 17.76
N PRO A 116 -23.41 2.45 18.98
CA PRO A 116 -22.37 2.38 20.01
C PRO A 116 -22.00 0.96 20.40
N LEU A 117 -23.00 0.06 20.57
CA LEU A 117 -22.76 -1.35 20.89
C LEU A 117 -21.98 -2.05 19.77
N PHE A 118 -22.40 -1.85 18.52
CA PHE A 118 -21.74 -2.41 17.34
C PHE A 118 -20.28 -1.95 17.23
N ILE A 119 -20.00 -0.66 17.45
CA ILE A 119 -18.64 -0.12 17.40
C ILE A 119 -17.78 -0.68 18.53
N ASP A 120 -18.32 -0.86 19.72
CA ASP A 120 -17.61 -1.40 20.89
C ASP A 120 -17.26 -2.88 20.72
N ASP A 121 -18.22 -3.68 20.24
CA ASP A 121 -18.00 -5.09 19.90
C ASP A 121 -16.99 -5.22 18.74
N SER A 122 -17.06 -4.34 17.73
CA SER A 122 -16.10 -4.30 16.64
C SER A 122 -14.69 -3.93 17.12
N ARG A 123 -14.58 -2.99 18.06
CA ARG A 123 -13.29 -2.61 18.68
C ARG A 123 -12.67 -3.81 19.39
N SER A 124 -13.45 -4.53 20.16
CA SER A 124 -12.99 -5.72 20.90
C SER A 124 -12.54 -6.84 19.97
N PHE A 125 -13.29 -7.07 18.89
CA PHE A 125 -12.96 -8.06 17.86
C PHE A 125 -11.66 -7.69 17.16
N VAL A 126 -11.53 -6.46 16.63
CA VAL A 126 -10.37 -6.02 15.87
C VAL A 126 -9.10 -6.00 16.73
N LYS A 127 -9.19 -5.58 18.00
CA LYS A 127 -8.04 -5.64 18.94
C LYS A 127 -7.55 -7.07 19.16
N SER A 128 -8.46 -8.00 19.43
CA SER A 128 -8.10 -9.41 19.64
C SER A 128 -7.52 -10.05 18.38
N TRP A 129 -8.03 -9.67 17.22
CA TRP A 129 -7.56 -10.10 15.92
C TRP A 129 -6.14 -9.54 15.63
N ALA A 130 -5.95 -8.24 15.77
CA ALA A 130 -4.67 -7.57 15.55
C ALA A 130 -3.55 -8.10 16.45
N GLN A 131 -3.86 -8.38 17.71
CA GLN A 131 -2.91 -8.95 18.66
C GLN A 131 -2.46 -10.36 18.30
N ARG A 132 -3.34 -11.18 17.70
CA ARG A 132 -2.96 -12.52 17.20
C ARG A 132 -2.11 -12.43 15.94
N GLU A 133 -2.53 -11.63 14.98
CA GLU A 133 -1.85 -11.51 13.69
C GLU A 133 -0.50 -10.78 13.80
N SER A 134 -0.37 -9.81 14.71
CA SER A 134 0.89 -9.07 14.93
C SER A 134 2.06 -9.93 15.44
N SER A 135 1.79 -11.15 15.89
CA SER A 135 2.83 -12.12 16.29
C SER A 135 3.43 -12.86 15.10
N GLY A 136 2.88 -12.72 13.91
CA GLY A 136 3.31 -13.38 12.67
C GLY A 136 4.29 -12.56 11.84
N ASP A 137 4.44 -12.96 10.57
CA ASP A 137 5.23 -12.25 9.56
C ASP A 137 4.53 -10.95 9.13
N LEU A 138 5.31 -9.87 8.92
CA LEU A 138 4.81 -8.56 8.51
C LEU A 138 4.02 -8.64 7.19
N ALA A 139 4.46 -9.44 6.21
CA ALA A 139 3.75 -9.59 4.95
C ALA A 139 2.34 -10.15 5.16
N SER A 140 2.22 -11.19 5.97
CA SER A 140 0.94 -11.82 6.31
C SER A 140 0.04 -10.88 7.11
N TYR A 141 0.61 -10.13 8.06
CA TYR A 141 -0.13 -9.14 8.83
C TYR A 141 -0.75 -8.07 7.94
N VAL A 142 0.04 -7.54 7.00
CA VAL A 142 -0.39 -6.47 6.07
C VAL A 142 -1.48 -6.99 5.12
N GLU A 143 -1.30 -8.17 4.54
CA GLU A 143 -2.26 -8.81 3.64
C GLU A 143 -3.59 -9.10 4.35
N ASN A 144 -3.52 -9.75 5.52
CA ASN A 144 -4.69 -10.09 6.32
C ASN A 144 -5.41 -8.83 6.84
N SER A 145 -4.68 -7.76 7.18
CA SER A 145 -5.27 -6.47 7.59
C SER A 145 -6.03 -5.82 6.44
N GLN A 146 -5.48 -5.84 5.23
CA GLN A 146 -6.16 -5.32 4.05
C GLN A 146 -7.46 -6.10 3.77
N HIS A 147 -7.41 -7.43 3.81
CA HIS A 147 -8.58 -8.28 3.65
C HIS A 147 -9.63 -8.05 4.74
N LEU A 148 -9.20 -7.86 5.99
CA LEU A 148 -10.14 -7.56 7.09
C LEU A 148 -10.86 -6.24 6.83
N ILE A 149 -10.14 -5.18 6.43
CA ILE A 149 -10.73 -3.88 6.13
C ILE A 149 -11.75 -3.99 4.99
N GLU A 150 -11.41 -4.67 3.91
CA GLU A 150 -12.30 -4.88 2.76
C GLU A 150 -13.57 -5.61 3.17
N ARG A 151 -13.45 -6.72 3.90
CA ARG A 151 -14.60 -7.51 4.39
C ARG A 151 -15.49 -6.73 5.34
N GLU A 152 -14.95 -5.95 6.26
CA GLU A 152 -15.75 -5.12 7.19
C GLU A 152 -16.49 -4.00 6.44
N VAL A 153 -15.87 -3.42 5.41
CA VAL A 153 -16.51 -2.42 4.53
C VAL A 153 -17.64 -3.04 3.70
N GLU A 154 -17.44 -4.24 3.15
CA GLU A 154 -18.46 -4.98 2.41
C GLU A 154 -19.66 -5.33 3.32
N ARG A 155 -19.40 -5.78 4.56
CA ARG A 155 -20.45 -6.07 5.56
C ARG A 155 -21.32 -4.87 5.83
N CYS A 156 -20.73 -3.67 5.93
CA CYS A 156 -21.54 -2.46 6.10
C CYS A 156 -22.52 -2.24 4.94
N GLY A 157 -22.14 -2.60 3.72
CA GLY A 157 -23.03 -2.57 2.56
C GLY A 157 -24.09 -3.65 2.58
N LEU A 158 -23.69 -4.90 2.89
CA LEU A 158 -24.59 -6.06 2.94
C LEU A 158 -25.70 -5.89 3.97
N PHE A 159 -25.39 -5.33 5.12
CA PHE A 159 -26.35 -5.15 6.23
C PHE A 159 -27.02 -3.77 6.22
N SER A 160 -26.82 -2.96 5.18
CA SER A 160 -27.44 -1.63 5.04
C SER A 160 -27.13 -0.69 6.22
N LEU A 161 -25.91 -0.78 6.78
CA LEU A 161 -25.49 0.12 7.84
C LEU A 161 -25.35 1.55 7.34
N ASN A 162 -25.56 2.52 8.22
CA ASN A 162 -25.44 3.94 7.89
C ASN A 162 -24.05 4.31 7.42
N ARG A 163 -23.98 5.32 6.55
CA ARG A 163 -22.69 5.88 6.09
C ARG A 163 -21.84 6.38 7.26
N SER A 164 -22.46 6.97 8.28
CA SER A 164 -21.76 7.42 9.50
C SER A 164 -21.12 6.26 10.25
N THR A 165 -21.85 5.15 10.40
CA THR A 165 -21.36 3.92 11.05
C THR A 165 -20.18 3.32 10.26
N LYS A 166 -20.30 3.26 8.93
CA LYS A 166 -19.21 2.81 8.06
C LYS A 166 -17.96 3.66 8.25
N GLN A 167 -18.12 4.98 8.34
CA GLN A 167 -17.00 5.89 8.56
C GLN A 167 -16.35 5.67 9.92
N LYS A 168 -17.14 5.59 11.01
CA LYS A 168 -16.63 5.30 12.36
C LYS A 168 -15.92 3.96 12.44
N LEU A 169 -16.45 2.93 11.77
CA LEU A 169 -15.79 1.61 11.70
C LEU A 169 -14.47 1.69 10.94
N SER A 170 -14.42 2.41 9.82
CA SER A 170 -13.18 2.60 9.05
C SER A 170 -12.12 3.34 9.88
N GLU A 171 -12.51 4.39 10.60
CA GLU A 171 -11.61 5.13 11.50
C GLU A 171 -11.08 4.24 12.64
N LEU A 172 -11.94 3.38 13.20
CA LEU A 172 -11.57 2.41 14.23
C LEU A 172 -10.60 1.36 13.70
N LEU A 173 -10.83 0.82 12.50
CA LEU A 173 -9.91 -0.12 11.85
C LEU A 173 -8.54 0.53 11.61
N ASP A 174 -8.52 1.76 11.10
CA ASP A 174 -7.29 2.50 10.86
C ASP A 174 -6.55 2.84 12.18
N GLU A 175 -7.27 3.12 13.25
CA GLU A 175 -6.69 3.37 14.57
C GLU A 175 -5.99 2.12 15.12
N ILE A 176 -6.71 0.99 15.13
CA ILE A 176 -6.18 -0.24 15.76
C ILE A 176 -5.12 -0.89 14.88
N LEU A 177 -5.42 -1.12 13.58
CA LEU A 177 -4.52 -1.88 12.70
C LEU A 177 -3.27 -1.10 12.30
N VAL A 178 -3.35 0.24 12.24
CA VAL A 178 -2.24 1.07 11.77
C VAL A 178 -1.60 1.83 12.92
N THR A 179 -2.37 2.61 13.69
CA THR A 179 -1.79 3.50 14.70
C THR A 179 -1.31 2.74 15.94
N GLU A 180 -2.13 1.83 16.51
CA GLU A 180 -1.74 1.05 17.68
C GLU A 180 -0.61 0.04 17.36
N HIS A 181 -0.50 -0.42 16.09
CA HIS A 181 0.51 -1.38 15.64
C HIS A 181 1.60 -0.74 14.76
N GLU A 182 1.79 0.58 14.87
CA GLU A 182 2.82 1.32 14.12
C GLU A 182 4.22 0.72 14.29
N ALA A 183 4.59 0.31 15.51
CA ALA A 183 5.90 -0.28 15.80
C ALA A 183 6.14 -1.60 15.03
N VAL A 184 5.11 -2.39 14.79
CA VAL A 184 5.18 -3.63 14.00
C VAL A 184 5.30 -3.30 12.51
N LEU A 185 4.46 -2.38 12.01
CA LEU A 185 4.44 -1.98 10.60
C LEU A 185 5.73 -1.28 10.16
N LEU A 186 6.39 -0.56 11.08
CA LEU A 186 7.63 0.19 10.82
C LEU A 186 8.85 -0.48 11.44
N SER A 187 8.76 -1.76 11.82
CA SER A 187 9.93 -2.57 12.23
C SER A 187 10.97 -2.56 11.11
N GLU A 188 12.13 -1.96 11.38
CA GLU A 188 13.16 -1.75 10.37
C GLU A 188 13.62 -3.09 9.77
N ASN A 189 13.83 -4.10 10.61
CA ASN A 189 14.27 -5.41 10.15
C ASN A 189 13.25 -6.10 9.23
N ASP A 190 11.96 -6.02 9.55
CA ASP A 190 10.91 -6.67 8.78
C ASP A 190 10.67 -5.95 7.46
N VAL A 191 10.70 -4.60 7.47
CA VAL A 191 10.60 -3.79 6.26
C VAL A 191 11.80 -4.03 5.34
N LEU A 192 13.03 -4.09 5.88
CA LEU A 192 14.23 -4.45 5.12
C LEU A 192 14.11 -5.87 4.54
N GLY A 193 13.57 -6.83 5.32
CA GLY A 193 13.29 -8.19 4.86
C GLY A 193 12.32 -8.23 3.68
N LEU A 194 11.25 -7.44 3.71
CA LEU A 194 10.30 -7.31 2.60
C LEU A 194 10.95 -6.73 1.35
N MET A 195 11.78 -5.69 1.51
CA MET A 195 12.49 -5.06 0.39
C MET A 195 13.50 -6.01 -0.24
N ARG A 196 14.30 -6.73 0.55
CA ARG A 196 15.26 -7.75 0.07
C ARG A 196 14.58 -8.92 -0.63
N SER A 197 13.42 -9.35 -0.15
CA SER A 197 12.67 -10.46 -0.76
C SER A 197 11.96 -10.04 -2.07
N GLY A 198 11.93 -8.75 -2.41
CA GLY A 198 11.28 -8.23 -3.62
C GLY A 198 9.76 -8.43 -3.66
N LYS A 199 9.10 -8.58 -2.51
CA LYS A 199 7.65 -8.77 -2.40
C LYS A 199 6.90 -7.46 -2.66
N LYS A 200 6.84 -7.03 -3.93
CA LYS A 200 6.21 -5.76 -4.34
C LYS A 200 4.76 -5.63 -3.89
N ALA A 201 3.98 -6.72 -3.92
CA ALA A 201 2.58 -6.71 -3.49
C ALA A 201 2.44 -6.36 -2.00
N ALA A 202 3.24 -7.00 -1.13
CA ALA A 202 3.23 -6.73 0.30
C ALA A 202 3.70 -5.29 0.62
N LEU A 203 4.71 -4.79 -0.10
CA LEU A 203 5.17 -3.40 0.03
C LEU A 203 4.08 -2.40 -0.39
N LYS A 204 3.33 -2.68 -1.45
CA LYS A 204 2.20 -1.86 -1.89
C LYS A 204 1.09 -1.82 -0.85
N GLN A 205 0.75 -2.97 -0.28
CA GLN A 205 -0.26 -3.07 0.78
C GLN A 205 0.19 -2.34 2.05
N LEU A 206 1.47 -2.51 2.45
CA LEU A 206 2.06 -1.76 3.58
C LEU A 206 1.97 -0.25 3.36
N TYR A 207 2.37 0.20 2.19
CA TYR A 207 2.30 1.63 1.84
C TYR A 207 0.86 2.15 1.84
N SER A 208 -0.09 1.37 1.30
CA SER A 208 -1.52 1.69 1.31
C SER A 208 -2.07 1.82 2.73
N LEU A 209 -1.74 0.88 3.63
CA LEU A 209 -2.15 0.92 5.03
C LEU A 209 -1.59 2.15 5.76
N LEU A 210 -0.28 2.41 5.62
CA LEU A 210 0.36 3.56 6.25
C LEU A 210 -0.15 4.90 5.70
N SER A 211 -0.51 4.96 4.42
CA SER A 211 -1.08 6.15 3.78
C SER A 211 -2.43 6.54 4.35
N ARG A 212 -3.22 5.59 4.84
CA ARG A 212 -4.54 5.85 5.47
C ARG A 212 -4.43 6.76 6.71
N ARG A 213 -3.29 6.72 7.39
CA ARG A 213 -3.00 7.55 8.59
C ARG A 213 -1.84 8.53 8.40
N ASN A 214 -1.46 8.81 7.15
CA ASN A 214 -0.34 9.71 6.81
C ASN A 214 1.01 9.29 7.40
N LEU A 215 1.20 7.99 7.68
CA LEU A 215 2.44 7.44 8.23
C LEU A 215 3.44 6.97 7.15
N ALA A 216 3.05 7.03 5.87
CA ALA A 216 3.88 6.60 4.74
C ALA A 216 5.26 7.31 4.68
N SER A 217 5.33 8.56 5.15
CA SER A 217 6.60 9.31 5.24
C SER A 217 7.62 8.69 6.19
N LYS A 218 7.19 7.89 7.16
CA LYS A 218 8.08 7.20 8.11
C LYS A 218 8.86 6.06 7.46
N LEU A 219 8.39 5.52 6.33
CA LEU A 219 9.15 4.54 5.53
C LEU A 219 10.44 5.12 4.94
N LYS A 220 10.57 6.45 4.87
CA LYS A 220 11.75 7.13 4.33
C LYS A 220 13.06 6.61 4.95
N SER A 221 13.12 6.47 6.26
CA SER A 221 14.33 6.03 6.96
C SER A 221 14.71 4.59 6.58
N ALA A 222 13.78 3.66 6.67
CA ALA A 222 14.02 2.25 6.33
C ALA A 222 14.37 2.09 4.84
N PHE A 223 13.69 2.80 3.95
CA PHE A 223 13.95 2.77 2.51
C PHE A 223 15.34 3.34 2.18
N GLY A 224 15.71 4.48 2.77
CA GLY A 224 17.04 5.07 2.60
C GLY A 224 18.16 4.15 3.11
N HIS A 225 17.98 3.57 4.30
CA HIS A 225 18.93 2.64 4.89
C HIS A 225 19.13 1.38 4.01
N PHE A 226 18.03 0.79 3.53
CA PHE A 226 18.07 -0.32 2.58
C PHE A 226 18.92 0.00 1.33
N ILE A 227 18.67 1.15 0.72
CA ILE A 227 19.38 1.54 -0.50
C ILE A 227 20.88 1.74 -0.23
N VAL A 228 21.23 2.41 0.87
CA VAL A 228 22.63 2.64 1.24
C VAL A 228 23.34 1.34 1.56
N GLU A 229 22.72 0.43 2.29
CA GLU A 229 23.31 -0.86 2.66
C GLU A 229 23.53 -1.72 1.42
N GLU A 230 22.50 -2.00 0.63
CA GLU A 230 22.60 -2.84 -0.56
C GLU A 230 23.48 -2.20 -1.65
N GLY A 231 23.36 -0.89 -1.86
CA GLY A 231 24.22 -0.15 -2.78
C GLY A 231 25.70 -0.21 -2.38
N SER A 232 26.01 -0.08 -1.08
CA SER A 232 27.38 -0.22 -0.56
C SER A 232 27.91 -1.63 -0.75
N ASN A 233 27.08 -2.65 -0.52
CA ASN A 233 27.46 -4.05 -0.76
C ASN A 233 27.86 -4.28 -2.22
N ILE A 234 27.14 -3.67 -3.19
CA ILE A 234 27.47 -3.76 -4.62
C ILE A 234 28.80 -3.04 -4.94
N VAL A 235 29.00 -1.82 -4.40
CA VAL A 235 30.20 -1.00 -4.69
C VAL A 235 31.48 -1.63 -4.10
N PHE A 236 31.36 -2.27 -2.92
CA PHE A 236 32.52 -2.86 -2.23
C PHE A 236 32.71 -4.36 -2.47
N ASP A 237 31.92 -4.97 -3.35
CA ASP A 237 32.11 -6.37 -3.77
C ASP A 237 33.36 -6.50 -4.65
N GLU A 238 34.46 -6.97 -4.08
CA GLU A 238 35.72 -7.16 -4.79
C GLU A 238 35.68 -8.33 -5.79
N LYS A 239 34.75 -9.28 -5.65
CA LYS A 239 34.64 -10.44 -6.54
C LYS A 239 34.00 -10.10 -7.88
N ASN A 240 33.05 -9.17 -7.87
CA ASN A 240 32.24 -8.79 -9.03
C ASN A 240 32.55 -7.35 -9.48
N GLU A 241 33.74 -6.83 -9.23
CA GLU A 241 34.13 -5.45 -9.56
C GLU A 241 33.93 -5.10 -11.04
N ALA A 242 34.22 -6.03 -11.94
CA ALA A 242 34.05 -5.80 -13.40
C ALA A 242 32.58 -5.56 -13.82
N ASP A 243 31.62 -6.12 -13.08
CA ASP A 243 30.19 -6.02 -13.36
C ASP A 243 29.43 -5.11 -12.38
N MET A 244 30.18 -4.39 -11.53
CA MET A 244 29.61 -3.45 -10.54
C MET A 244 28.58 -2.51 -11.15
N VAL A 245 28.88 -1.91 -12.30
CA VAL A 245 27.99 -0.95 -12.96
C VAL A 245 26.70 -1.64 -13.46
N VAL A 246 26.82 -2.86 -13.96
CA VAL A 246 25.65 -3.66 -14.40
C VAL A 246 24.74 -3.94 -13.21
N HIS A 247 25.31 -4.34 -12.07
CA HIS A 247 24.56 -4.60 -10.84
C HIS A 247 23.90 -3.31 -10.32
N LEU A 248 24.57 -2.17 -10.36
CA LEU A 248 24.02 -0.88 -9.96
C LEU A 248 22.87 -0.44 -10.86
N LEU A 249 22.98 -0.63 -12.18
CA LEU A 249 21.90 -0.35 -13.13
C LEU A 249 20.69 -1.22 -12.87
N HIS A 250 20.91 -2.53 -12.63
CA HIS A 250 19.83 -3.46 -12.29
C HIS A 250 19.16 -3.08 -10.98
N PHE A 251 19.94 -2.78 -9.95
CA PHE A 251 19.45 -2.34 -8.65
C PHE A 251 18.64 -1.04 -8.75
N LYS A 252 19.15 -0.05 -9.49
CA LYS A 252 18.41 1.19 -9.74
C LYS A 252 17.07 0.93 -10.42
N LYS A 253 17.05 0.09 -11.46
CA LYS A 253 15.81 -0.29 -12.15
C LYS A 253 14.82 -0.98 -11.20
N GLN A 254 15.27 -1.91 -10.38
CA GLN A 254 14.40 -2.57 -9.38
C GLN A 254 13.79 -1.57 -8.40
N LEU A 255 14.55 -0.57 -7.96
CA LEU A 255 14.07 0.47 -7.06
C LEU A 255 13.09 1.43 -7.75
N ASP A 256 13.37 1.82 -9.00
CA ASP A 256 12.46 2.66 -9.79
C ASP A 256 11.13 1.92 -10.05
N ASP A 257 11.18 0.63 -10.36
CA ASP A 257 9.99 -0.22 -10.52
C ASP A 257 9.22 -0.34 -9.19
N THR A 258 9.92 -0.54 -8.07
CA THR A 258 9.30 -0.61 -6.74
C THR A 258 8.66 0.72 -6.36
N LEU A 259 9.32 1.84 -6.64
CA LEU A 259 8.77 3.18 -6.41
C LEU A 259 7.49 3.41 -7.24
N ALA A 260 7.47 2.96 -8.49
CA ALA A 260 6.33 3.13 -9.38
C ALA A 260 5.16 2.21 -9.03
N GLU A 261 5.42 0.94 -8.73
CA GLU A 261 4.40 -0.10 -8.54
C GLU A 261 3.89 -0.20 -7.09
N SER A 262 4.79 0.00 -6.11
CA SER A 262 4.48 -0.22 -4.70
C SER A 262 4.25 1.08 -3.92
N PHE A 263 4.92 2.17 -4.29
CA PHE A 263 4.89 3.43 -3.53
C PHE A 263 4.21 4.58 -4.29
N ASP A 264 3.45 4.26 -5.34
CA ASP A 264 2.65 5.23 -6.12
C ASP A 264 3.46 6.48 -6.55
N ARG A 265 4.72 6.28 -6.91
CA ARG A 265 5.69 7.34 -7.30
C ARG A 265 5.80 8.46 -6.26
N ASN A 266 5.73 8.14 -4.99
CA ASN A 266 5.83 9.13 -3.92
C ASN A 266 7.10 9.96 -4.04
N GLU A 267 6.96 11.29 -4.13
CA GLU A 267 8.07 12.22 -4.35
C GLU A 267 9.10 12.19 -3.21
N THR A 268 8.64 12.04 -1.95
CA THR A 268 9.52 11.97 -0.78
C THR A 268 10.43 10.75 -0.84
N LEU A 269 9.89 9.57 -1.20
CA LEU A 269 10.67 8.36 -1.37
C LEU A 269 11.57 8.44 -2.61
N GLY A 270 11.11 9.07 -3.69
CA GLY A 270 11.94 9.36 -4.87
C GLY A 270 13.11 10.30 -4.55
N HIS A 271 12.91 11.27 -3.67
CA HIS A 271 14.00 12.13 -3.18
C HIS A 271 15.00 11.32 -2.33
N THR A 272 14.48 10.47 -1.43
CA THR A 272 15.31 9.58 -0.60
C THR A 272 16.16 8.64 -1.44
N LEU A 273 15.60 8.09 -2.52
CA LEU A 273 16.34 7.26 -3.46
C LEU A 273 17.53 8.02 -4.05
N ARG A 274 17.32 9.25 -4.52
CA ARG A 274 18.39 10.09 -5.07
C ARG A 274 19.46 10.43 -4.03
N GLU A 275 19.06 10.79 -2.81
CA GLU A 275 19.98 11.08 -1.71
C GLU A 275 20.81 9.84 -1.33
N ALA A 276 20.18 8.67 -1.21
CA ALA A 276 20.85 7.42 -0.86
C ALA A 276 21.87 7.00 -1.95
N PHE A 277 21.52 7.13 -3.24
CA PHE A 277 22.47 6.90 -4.33
C PHE A 277 23.66 7.86 -4.25
N GLY A 278 23.43 9.15 -4.02
CA GLY A 278 24.50 10.13 -3.80
C GLY A 278 25.38 9.79 -2.59
N GLN A 279 24.80 9.18 -1.56
CA GLN A 279 25.53 8.81 -0.36
C GLN A 279 26.44 7.61 -0.62
N PHE A 280 25.92 6.43 -1.00
CA PHE A 280 26.72 5.20 -1.07
C PHE A 280 27.72 5.20 -2.23
N MET A 281 27.40 5.86 -3.36
CA MET A 281 28.32 5.96 -4.51
C MET A 281 29.56 6.79 -4.22
N ASN A 282 29.51 7.67 -3.21
CA ASN A 282 30.63 8.53 -2.82
C ASN A 282 31.26 8.13 -1.48
N LEU A 283 30.78 7.05 -0.83
CA LEU A 283 31.40 6.53 0.38
C LEU A 283 32.77 5.93 0.10
N GLY A 284 33.78 6.36 0.86
CA GLY A 284 35.10 5.73 0.89
C GLY A 284 35.08 4.34 1.56
N LYS A 285 36.15 3.55 1.36
CA LYS A 285 36.27 2.23 1.98
C LYS A 285 36.20 2.35 3.51
N LYS A 286 35.44 1.47 4.17
CA LYS A 286 35.22 1.46 5.62
C LYS A 286 36.55 1.44 6.37
N GLY A 287 36.94 2.53 7.02
CA GLY A 287 38.20 2.68 7.78
C GLY A 287 39.03 3.90 7.42
N GLU A 288 38.88 4.49 6.25
CA GLU A 288 39.53 5.74 5.91
C GLU A 288 38.58 6.88 6.23
N SER A 289 38.73 7.40 7.46
CA SER A 289 38.10 8.68 7.90
C SER A 289 38.84 9.84 7.22
N THR A 290 38.66 9.96 5.92
CA THR A 290 39.06 11.16 5.18
C THR A 290 37.81 11.93 4.79
N ALA A 291 37.41 12.81 5.69
CA ALA A 291 36.50 13.89 5.34
C ALA A 291 37.05 14.60 4.09
N GLY A 292 36.45 14.36 2.94
CA GLY A 292 36.75 15.09 1.71
C GLY A 292 37.38 14.32 0.55
N THR A 293 37.59 13.01 0.61
CA THR A 293 38.06 12.24 -0.55
C THR A 293 36.88 11.50 -1.21
N ASP A 294 36.51 11.98 -2.39
CA ASP A 294 35.59 11.32 -3.31
C ASP A 294 36.04 9.87 -3.54
N ASN A 295 35.12 8.94 -3.58
CA ASN A 295 35.43 7.55 -3.93
C ASN A 295 35.86 7.48 -5.41
N PRO A 296 37.15 7.29 -5.72
CA PRO A 296 37.62 7.29 -7.12
C PRO A 296 37.11 6.05 -7.85
N LYS A 297 36.81 4.96 -7.13
CA LYS A 297 36.44 3.64 -7.68
C LYS A 297 35.17 3.70 -8.55
N THR A 298 34.13 4.39 -8.09
CA THR A 298 32.86 4.48 -8.83
C THR A 298 33.07 5.23 -10.17
N GLY A 299 33.80 6.33 -10.18
CA GLY A 299 34.12 7.08 -11.39
C GLY A 299 34.94 6.25 -12.39
N GLU A 300 35.97 5.55 -11.91
CA GLU A 300 36.80 4.66 -12.71
C GLU A 300 35.99 3.50 -13.33
N MET A 301 35.17 2.82 -12.53
CA MET A 301 34.35 1.68 -13.01
C MET A 301 33.32 2.11 -14.05
N ILE A 302 32.70 3.27 -13.87
CA ILE A 302 31.78 3.83 -14.87
C ILE A 302 32.54 4.13 -16.18
N ALA A 303 33.72 4.70 -16.11
CA ALA A 303 34.55 4.98 -17.32
C ALA A 303 34.91 3.68 -18.05
N LYS A 304 35.36 2.64 -17.32
CA LYS A 304 35.66 1.31 -17.88
C LYS A 304 34.46 0.64 -18.50
N TYR A 305 33.26 0.79 -17.88
CA TYR A 305 32.02 0.25 -18.43
C TYR A 305 31.64 0.95 -19.74
N VAL A 306 31.71 2.29 -19.79
CA VAL A 306 31.46 3.08 -21.00
C VAL A 306 32.45 2.68 -22.10
N ASP A 307 33.75 2.52 -21.78
CA ASP A 307 34.75 2.04 -22.72
C ASP A 307 34.43 0.67 -23.32
N ARG A 308 33.94 -0.27 -22.47
CA ARG A 308 33.51 -1.58 -22.93
C ARG A 308 32.29 -1.51 -23.88
N LEU A 309 31.28 -0.65 -23.57
CA LEU A 309 30.13 -0.41 -24.45
C LEU A 309 30.53 0.14 -25.81
N LEU A 310 31.38 1.17 -25.80
CA LEU A 310 31.83 1.87 -27.04
C LEU A 310 32.80 1.05 -27.90
N LYS A 311 33.38 -0.04 -27.34
CA LYS A 311 34.18 -1.04 -28.11
C LYS A 311 33.30 -2.14 -28.74
N GLY A 312 32.00 -2.09 -28.62
CA GLY A 312 31.11 -3.14 -29.14
C GLY A 312 31.20 -4.48 -28.35
N GLY A 313 31.76 -4.44 -27.13
CA GLY A 313 31.95 -5.62 -26.29
C GLY A 313 30.67 -6.10 -25.59
N TRP A 314 29.53 -5.50 -25.88
CA TRP A 314 28.27 -5.89 -25.27
C TRP A 314 27.51 -6.88 -26.17
N LYS A 315 27.30 -8.11 -25.65
CA LYS A 315 26.42 -9.11 -26.28
C LYS A 315 25.11 -9.13 -25.51
N MET A 316 23.98 -8.98 -26.19
CA MET A 316 22.66 -9.21 -25.57
C MET A 316 22.59 -10.56 -24.91
N PRO A 317 22.04 -10.68 -23.67
CA PRO A 317 21.68 -11.97 -23.12
C PRO A 317 20.76 -12.71 -24.07
N ALA A 318 21.03 -14.01 -24.31
CA ALA A 318 20.33 -14.85 -25.29
C ALA A 318 18.79 -14.89 -25.09
N SER A 319 18.29 -14.51 -23.93
CA SER A 319 16.87 -14.47 -23.59
C SER A 319 16.06 -13.31 -24.23
N GLN A 320 16.72 -12.35 -24.89
CA GLN A 320 16.05 -11.19 -25.52
C GLN A 320 16.25 -11.16 -27.06
N GLN A 321 16.83 -12.21 -27.64
CA GLN A 321 17.14 -12.29 -29.09
C GLN A 321 15.96 -12.71 -29.97
N GLU A 322 14.78 -13.02 -29.43
CA GLU A 322 13.64 -13.41 -30.26
C GLU A 322 12.91 -12.19 -30.82
N GLY A 323 13.22 -11.81 -32.04
CA GLY A 323 12.24 -11.16 -32.93
C GLY A 323 12.47 -9.73 -33.40
N ALA A 324 13.62 -9.06 -33.11
CA ALA A 324 13.93 -7.78 -33.76
C ALA A 324 15.43 -7.71 -34.09
N MET A 325 15.76 -7.32 -35.30
CA MET A 325 17.00 -6.56 -35.57
C MET A 325 16.86 -5.27 -34.76
N ALA A 326 17.15 -5.33 -33.46
CA ALA A 326 17.29 -4.15 -32.64
C ALA A 326 18.47 -3.39 -33.23
N ASP A 327 18.24 -2.15 -33.60
CA ASP A 327 19.28 -1.22 -34.00
C ASP A 327 20.32 -1.22 -32.86
N GLU A 328 21.47 -1.84 -33.08
CA GLU A 328 22.54 -1.98 -32.08
C GLU A 328 22.93 -0.60 -31.53
N ASP A 329 22.90 0.43 -32.39
CA ASP A 329 23.16 1.80 -31.99
C ASP A 329 22.08 2.35 -31.05
N ALA A 330 20.82 2.01 -31.24
CA ALA A 330 19.74 2.43 -30.34
C ALA A 330 19.89 1.81 -28.95
N GLU A 331 20.29 0.53 -28.86
CA GLU A 331 20.51 -0.14 -27.57
C GLU A 331 21.76 0.41 -26.85
N ILE A 332 22.87 0.64 -27.57
CA ILE A 332 24.05 1.28 -27.00
C ILE A 332 23.67 2.67 -26.45
N ASN A 333 22.91 3.46 -27.21
CA ASN A 333 22.45 4.78 -26.78
C ASN A 333 21.60 4.71 -25.52
N ARG A 334 20.69 3.74 -25.40
CA ARG A 334 19.85 3.52 -24.23
C ARG A 334 20.68 3.19 -22.98
N GLN A 335 21.69 2.33 -23.14
CA GLN A 335 22.58 1.97 -22.03
C GLN A 335 23.48 3.14 -21.62
N LEU A 336 23.96 3.92 -22.56
CA LEU A 336 24.70 5.14 -22.27
C LEU A 336 23.85 6.14 -21.47
N ASP A 337 22.56 6.30 -21.79
CA ASP A 337 21.66 7.16 -21.01
C ASP A 337 21.50 6.65 -19.57
N GLN A 338 21.32 5.35 -19.40
CA GLN A 338 21.20 4.74 -18.06
C GLN A 338 22.48 4.91 -17.22
N VAL A 339 23.63 4.74 -17.82
CA VAL A 339 24.92 4.94 -17.13
C VAL A 339 25.14 6.40 -16.77
N LEU A 340 24.75 7.32 -17.64
CA LEU A 340 24.85 8.76 -17.34
C LEU A 340 23.90 9.18 -16.22
N ASP A 341 22.76 8.51 -16.07
CA ASP A 341 21.88 8.72 -14.92
C ASP A 341 22.56 8.31 -13.61
N LEU A 342 23.35 7.19 -13.61
CA LEU A 342 24.18 6.84 -12.45
C LEU A 342 25.33 7.86 -12.25
N PHE A 343 25.97 8.30 -13.33
CA PHE A 343 27.05 9.27 -13.26
C PHE A 343 26.64 10.60 -12.60
N ARG A 344 25.38 10.97 -12.67
CA ARG A 344 24.86 12.18 -11.99
C ARG A 344 25.06 12.13 -10.47
N PHE A 345 25.08 10.93 -9.87
CA PHE A 345 25.27 10.76 -8.44
C PHE A 345 26.74 10.80 -8.01
N VAL A 346 27.70 10.65 -8.93
CA VAL A 346 29.12 10.68 -8.64
C VAL A 346 29.61 12.12 -8.43
N GLN A 347 30.28 12.37 -7.29
CA GLN A 347 30.87 13.66 -6.97
C GLN A 347 32.26 13.83 -7.61
N GLY A 348 33.10 12.79 -7.60
CA GLY A 348 34.45 12.76 -8.18
C GLY A 348 34.50 12.68 -9.71
N LYS A 349 33.82 13.59 -10.41
CA LYS A 349 33.70 13.59 -11.88
C LYS A 349 35.06 13.70 -12.61
N ALA A 350 36.05 14.31 -11.99
CA ALA A 350 37.42 14.46 -12.55
C ALA A 350 38.11 13.10 -12.75
N VAL A 351 37.88 12.13 -11.88
CA VAL A 351 38.41 10.76 -12.01
C VAL A 351 37.85 10.09 -13.26
N PHE A 352 36.52 10.11 -13.40
CA PHE A 352 35.86 9.58 -14.60
C PHE A 352 36.43 10.24 -15.88
N GLU A 353 36.56 11.57 -15.87
CA GLU A 353 37.06 12.32 -17.02
C GLU A 353 38.47 11.90 -17.43
N ALA A 354 39.39 11.73 -16.47
CA ALA A 354 40.75 11.32 -16.73
C ALA A 354 40.81 9.93 -17.40
N PHE A 355 40.06 8.95 -16.87
CA PHE A 355 39.96 7.61 -17.46
C PHE A 355 39.29 7.63 -18.83
N TYR A 356 38.16 8.33 -18.97
CA TYR A 356 37.39 8.41 -20.21
C TYR A 356 38.25 9.03 -21.36
N LYS A 357 38.98 10.12 -21.10
CA LYS A 357 39.86 10.75 -22.10
C LYS A 357 40.96 9.80 -22.58
N ASN A 358 41.60 9.10 -21.68
CA ASN A 358 42.63 8.12 -22.03
C ASN A 358 42.10 6.98 -22.89
N ASP A 359 40.91 6.43 -22.50
CA ASP A 359 40.30 5.35 -23.22
C ASP A 359 39.72 5.78 -24.57
N LEU A 360 39.13 6.99 -24.65
CA LEU A 360 38.71 7.61 -25.92
C LEU A 360 39.88 7.76 -26.88
N ALA A 361 40.97 8.35 -26.42
CA ALA A 361 42.20 8.51 -27.27
C ALA A 361 42.69 7.15 -27.79
N ARG A 362 42.71 6.13 -26.93
CA ARG A 362 43.12 4.78 -27.31
C ARG A 362 42.17 4.15 -28.32
N ARG A 363 40.83 4.31 -28.17
CA ARG A 363 39.82 3.77 -29.11
C ARG A 363 39.96 4.42 -30.48
N LEU A 364 40.07 5.75 -30.53
CA LEU A 364 40.18 6.48 -31.78
C LEU A 364 41.51 6.20 -32.52
N LEU A 365 42.65 6.18 -31.81
CA LEU A 365 43.96 5.92 -32.40
C LEU A 365 44.07 4.49 -32.92
N MET A 366 43.43 3.50 -32.27
CA MET A 366 43.49 2.10 -32.69
C MET A 366 42.33 1.66 -33.59
N GLY A 367 41.41 2.55 -33.93
CA GLY A 367 40.23 2.23 -34.74
C GLY A 367 39.33 1.15 -34.11
N ARG A 368 39.20 1.13 -32.77
CA ARG A 368 38.47 0.13 -32.02
C ARG A 368 37.12 0.63 -31.53
N SER A 369 36.60 1.70 -32.06
CA SER A 369 35.28 2.21 -31.74
C SER A 369 34.21 1.44 -32.52
N ALA A 370 33.11 1.08 -31.84
CA ALA A 370 31.99 0.38 -32.48
C ALA A 370 31.21 1.26 -33.46
N SER A 371 31.05 2.55 -33.12
CA SER A 371 30.33 3.54 -33.93
C SER A 371 30.83 4.96 -33.62
N ASP A 372 31.17 5.71 -34.69
CA ASP A 372 31.55 7.11 -34.56
C ASP A 372 30.42 8.00 -34.07
N ASP A 373 29.16 7.60 -34.38
CA ASP A 373 27.97 8.33 -33.96
C ASP A 373 27.69 8.09 -32.49
N ALA A 374 27.97 6.89 -31.95
CA ALA A 374 27.88 6.62 -30.52
C ALA A 374 28.90 7.42 -29.71
N GLU A 375 30.16 7.58 -30.23
CA GLU A 375 31.18 8.44 -29.59
C GLU A 375 30.75 9.90 -29.55
N LYS A 376 30.27 10.46 -30.67
CA LYS A 376 29.76 11.84 -30.74
C LYS A 376 28.59 12.03 -29.79
N SER A 377 27.64 11.09 -29.79
CA SER A 377 26.46 11.10 -28.91
C SER A 377 26.86 11.10 -27.42
N MET A 378 27.85 10.29 -27.05
CA MET A 378 28.39 10.28 -25.69
C MET A 378 29.00 11.61 -25.28
N LEU A 379 29.83 12.20 -26.16
CA LEU A 379 30.44 13.50 -25.92
C LEU A 379 29.41 14.62 -25.76
N GLU A 380 28.35 14.63 -26.58
CA GLU A 380 27.26 15.60 -26.45
C GLU A 380 26.49 15.44 -25.15
N ARG A 381 26.25 14.19 -24.71
CA ARG A 381 25.59 13.90 -23.43
C ARG A 381 26.45 14.34 -22.25
N LEU A 382 27.74 14.04 -22.28
CA LEU A 382 28.70 14.51 -21.26
C LEU A 382 28.74 16.04 -21.21
N LYS A 383 28.79 16.70 -22.34
CA LYS A 383 28.70 18.16 -22.41
C LYS A 383 27.45 18.66 -21.73
N ARG A 384 26.26 18.16 -22.05
CA ARG A 384 24.99 18.55 -21.43
C ARG A 384 24.96 18.25 -19.92
N GLY A 385 25.42 17.07 -19.48
CA GLY A 385 25.40 16.64 -18.09
C GLY A 385 26.41 17.38 -17.20
N ILE A 386 27.57 17.72 -17.71
CA ILE A 386 28.65 18.42 -16.99
C ILE A 386 28.41 19.94 -16.96
N TYR A 387 27.90 20.53 -18.05
CA TYR A 387 27.61 21.97 -18.14
C TYR A 387 26.59 22.47 -17.13
N SER A 388 25.61 21.63 -16.77
CA SER A 388 24.63 22.02 -15.75
C SER A 388 25.20 22.00 -14.32
N SER A 389 26.36 21.34 -14.10
CA SER A 389 26.97 21.18 -12.77
C SER A 389 28.22 21.98 -12.53
N ASN A 390 29.02 22.31 -13.57
CA ASN A 390 30.27 23.06 -13.41
C ASN A 390 30.76 23.67 -14.74
N PRO A 391 30.65 25.01 -14.98
CA PRO A 391 31.01 25.65 -16.25
C PRO A 391 32.54 25.65 -16.54
N ILE A 392 33.39 25.43 -15.54
CA ILE A 392 34.85 25.41 -15.70
C ILE A 392 35.32 24.11 -16.36
N LEU A 393 34.67 22.97 -16.08
CA LEU A 393 34.97 21.67 -16.69
C LEU A 393 34.57 21.61 -18.17
N ALA A 394 33.68 22.46 -18.59
CA ALA A 394 33.22 22.59 -19.97
C ALA A 394 34.28 23.05 -20.95
N LEU A 395 35.22 23.89 -20.51
CA LEU A 395 36.32 24.41 -21.32
C LEU A 395 37.38 23.34 -21.64
N LEU A 396 37.41 22.21 -20.96
CA LEU A 396 38.38 21.14 -21.15
C LEU A 396 37.98 20.11 -22.23
N PHE A 397 36.75 20.18 -22.76
CA PHE A 397 36.25 19.33 -23.86
C PHE A 397 36.14 20.08 -25.22
N ILE A 398 36.63 21.32 -25.29
CA ILE A 398 36.81 22.07 -26.53
C ILE A 398 38.25 21.88 -27.03
#